data_997bfab94c2c7d2b2488532b1888b2c9
#
_entry.id   997bfab94c2c7d2b2488532b1888b2c9
#
_cell.length_a   1.000
_cell.length_b   1.000
_cell.length_c   1.000
_cell.angle_alpha   90.00
_cell.angle_beta   90.00
_cell.angle_gamma   90.00
#
_symmetry.space_group_name_H-M   'P 1'
#
loop_
_entity.id
_entity.type
_entity.pdbx_description
1 polymer ?
#
loop_
_entity_poly.entity_id
_entity_poly.type
_entity_poly.pdbx_seq_one_letter_code
_entity_poly.pdbx_strand_id
1 'polypeptide(L)'
;MGLSVDIYSPDLTNLLGALQQCQATPAYLEIFRAAPAALAAVRKQAQSSLLAYHGEGLWLTQPETLDNPSFAQEVCEVAGHLQTLDSAWLNHECATKYIAGYSYGTYLPPLYTESSASVVAENVMLVQDLLDRHCRLKNGASPLVLLEMPPLTYFVAGTLAIPTFFRLVTQWAPCGLVLDVGHLWTVFRYSGAWRTSTLAQFVDDFLKQFPMDRIVEIHVAGLAVHESSLAGCSQWLDRGERDVLPAWTDAHAAPIPPVLFEILDRVLSHPRLTGLRGLALEVDTKPIPLIVEEFDRFAVRYGAVLAPVKKEDSELQEGGYELLPRASLSDSVKHELEAAYERYARVAAGRIEPEGPEWSLPTACLDELDTYRSIYLPYEILSWGGQVDAMFPQSCRRLEERGVPLSRFVPFWFRRPRTLSGSYDFFLVKIDRFVEFVLEEAPDLAAMVEQEADELRRAYDHANEPPMQAVGERT
;
A
#
# COMPACT_ATOMS: atom_id res chain seq x y z
N MET A 1 10.26 -18.59 2.23
CA MET A 1 9.15 -17.98 2.99
C MET A 1 9.74 -16.92 3.92
N GLY A 2 9.15 -15.74 3.97
CA GLY A 2 9.58 -14.56 4.71
C GLY A 2 8.47 -13.92 5.52
N LEU A 3 8.80 -12.81 6.15
CA LEU A 3 7.87 -11.91 6.81
C LEU A 3 8.06 -10.50 6.24
N SER A 4 6.97 -9.80 5.94
CA SER A 4 6.94 -8.37 5.69
C SER A 4 6.57 -7.65 7.00
N VAL A 5 7.45 -6.76 7.47
CA VAL A 5 7.38 -6.18 8.81
C VAL A 5 7.54 -4.67 8.79
N ASP A 6 6.69 -3.98 9.54
CA ASP A 6 7.00 -2.66 10.07
C ASP A 6 7.96 -2.84 11.26
N ILE A 7 9.09 -2.15 11.22
CA ILE A 7 10.13 -2.31 12.26
C ILE A 7 9.73 -1.70 13.61
N TYR A 8 8.67 -0.94 13.66
CA TYR A 8 8.19 -0.28 14.88
C TYR A 8 7.12 -1.08 15.61
N SER A 9 6.35 -1.92 14.90
CA SER A 9 5.26 -2.69 15.50
C SER A 9 4.91 -3.96 14.70
N PRO A 10 5.18 -5.18 15.24
CA PRO A 10 5.78 -5.42 16.56
C PRO A 10 7.27 -5.14 16.61
N ASP A 11 7.82 -4.97 17.81
CA ASP A 11 9.27 -4.82 18.01
C ASP A 11 10.04 -5.97 17.34
N LEU A 12 10.93 -5.64 16.41
CA LEU A 12 11.63 -6.62 15.58
C LEU A 12 12.52 -7.58 16.41
N THR A 13 13.18 -7.07 17.47
CA THR A 13 14.04 -7.90 18.32
C THR A 13 13.23 -8.97 19.06
N ASN A 14 12.09 -8.55 19.62
CA ASN A 14 11.18 -9.47 20.31
C ASN A 14 10.58 -10.50 19.35
N LEU A 15 10.20 -10.07 18.14
CA LEU A 15 9.67 -10.95 17.09
C LEU A 15 10.72 -12.02 16.69
N LEU A 16 11.94 -11.59 16.35
CA LEU A 16 13.00 -12.53 15.96
C LEU A 16 13.35 -13.49 17.09
N GLY A 17 13.38 -13.01 18.35
CA GLY A 17 13.59 -13.85 19.54
C GLY A 17 12.49 -14.91 19.72
N ALA A 18 11.22 -14.53 19.53
CA ALA A 18 10.09 -15.48 19.64
C ALA A 18 10.12 -16.54 18.53
N LEU A 19 10.38 -16.14 17.29
CA LEU A 19 10.52 -17.06 16.16
C LEU A 19 11.67 -18.05 16.37
N GLN A 20 12.82 -17.58 16.85
CA GLN A 20 13.96 -18.45 17.17
C GLN A 20 13.64 -19.48 18.26
N GLN A 21 12.92 -19.08 19.33
CA GLN A 21 12.49 -20.00 20.39
C GLN A 21 11.58 -21.11 19.86
N CYS A 22 10.75 -20.82 18.87
CA CYS A 22 9.88 -21.79 18.21
C CYS A 22 10.55 -22.55 17.05
N GLN A 23 11.86 -22.36 16.84
CA GLN A 23 12.61 -22.93 15.70
C GLN A 23 12.04 -22.55 14.33
N ALA A 24 11.28 -21.47 14.27
CA ALA A 24 10.72 -20.89 13.06
C ALA A 24 11.66 -19.78 12.56
N THR A 25 12.33 -20.02 11.42
CA THR A 25 13.29 -19.03 10.89
C THR A 25 12.81 -18.58 9.52
N PRO A 26 12.43 -17.30 9.36
CA PRO A 26 12.12 -16.76 8.05
C PRO A 26 13.38 -16.75 7.17
N ALA A 27 13.24 -17.12 5.90
CA ALA A 27 14.33 -17.12 4.93
C ALA A 27 14.76 -15.68 4.56
N TYR A 28 13.84 -14.74 4.67
CA TYR A 28 14.10 -13.31 4.49
C TYR A 28 13.10 -12.48 5.29
N LEU A 29 13.44 -11.19 5.47
CA LEU A 29 12.53 -10.17 5.98
C LEU A 29 12.36 -9.11 4.92
N GLU A 30 11.13 -8.78 4.58
CA GLU A 30 10.82 -7.56 3.85
C GLU A 30 10.58 -6.45 4.87
N ILE A 31 11.24 -5.32 4.65
CA ILE A 31 11.21 -4.19 5.57
C ILE A 31 10.39 -3.08 4.93
N PHE A 32 9.28 -2.74 5.56
CA PHE A 32 8.49 -1.59 5.17
C PHE A 32 9.27 -0.29 5.41
N ARG A 33 8.96 0.75 4.65
CA ARG A 33 9.59 2.07 4.71
C ARG A 33 9.86 2.53 6.14
N ALA A 34 11.09 2.91 6.40
CA ALA A 34 11.52 3.43 7.69
C ALA A 34 12.61 4.50 7.52
N ALA A 35 12.90 5.25 8.58
CA ALA A 35 13.97 6.23 8.56
C ALA A 35 15.33 5.59 8.25
N PRO A 36 16.26 6.26 7.52
CA PRO A 36 17.56 5.69 7.14
C PRO A 36 18.36 5.12 8.30
N ALA A 37 18.35 5.78 9.47
CA ALA A 37 19.02 5.31 10.67
C ALA A 37 18.43 4.00 11.21
N ALA A 38 17.10 3.86 11.12
CA ALA A 38 16.39 2.65 11.53
C ALA A 38 16.71 1.48 10.59
N LEU A 39 16.77 1.71 9.27
CA LEU A 39 17.17 0.68 8.29
C LEU A 39 18.59 0.16 8.55
N ALA A 40 19.54 1.04 8.88
CA ALA A 40 20.90 0.65 9.25
C ALA A 40 20.92 -0.21 10.53
N ALA A 41 20.06 0.10 11.51
CA ALA A 41 19.91 -0.70 12.73
C ALA A 41 19.32 -2.09 12.42
N VAL A 42 18.28 -2.16 11.58
CA VAL A 42 17.69 -3.43 11.13
C VAL A 42 18.73 -4.30 10.43
N ARG A 43 19.53 -3.76 9.50
CA ARG A 43 20.61 -4.51 8.84
C ARG A 43 21.60 -5.09 9.83
N LYS A 44 21.89 -4.35 10.90
CA LYS A 44 22.78 -4.81 11.96
C LYS A 44 22.15 -5.90 12.85
N GLN A 45 20.85 -5.80 13.15
CA GLN A 45 20.13 -6.78 13.95
C GLN A 45 19.91 -8.09 13.16
N ALA A 46 19.55 -7.99 11.89
CA ALA A 46 19.25 -9.13 11.01
C ALA A 46 20.45 -9.55 10.14
N GLN A 47 21.66 -9.59 10.70
CA GLN A 47 22.93 -9.82 9.96
C GLN A 47 22.92 -11.08 9.08
N SER A 48 22.26 -12.14 9.53
CA SER A 48 22.22 -13.44 8.84
C SER A 48 21.01 -13.60 7.88
N SER A 49 20.06 -12.66 7.91
CA SER A 49 18.85 -12.73 7.09
C SER A 49 19.05 -12.02 5.77
N LEU A 50 18.44 -12.54 4.70
CA LEU A 50 18.20 -11.78 3.49
C LEU A 50 17.17 -10.68 3.83
N LEU A 51 17.36 -9.48 3.29
CA LEU A 51 16.42 -8.39 3.46
C LEU A 51 15.87 -7.97 2.09
N ALA A 52 14.58 -7.69 2.05
CA ALA A 52 13.87 -7.04 0.97
C ALA A 52 13.38 -5.67 1.44
N TYR A 53 13.00 -4.79 0.52
CA TYR A 53 12.53 -3.46 0.84
C TYR A 53 11.19 -3.17 0.20
N HIS A 54 10.21 -2.83 1.03
CA HIS A 54 8.92 -2.31 0.63
C HIS A 54 8.95 -0.77 0.75
N GLY A 55 8.94 -0.09 -0.38
CA GLY A 55 8.93 1.37 -0.45
C GLY A 55 7.50 1.93 -0.44
N GLU A 56 7.41 3.21 -0.13
CA GLU A 56 6.18 3.98 -0.21
C GLU A 56 6.47 5.40 -0.72
N GLY A 57 5.50 6.03 -1.36
CA GLY A 57 5.54 7.46 -1.66
C GLY A 57 6.00 7.84 -3.06
N LEU A 58 6.47 6.91 -3.89
CA LEU A 58 6.89 7.23 -5.26
C LEU A 58 5.71 7.48 -6.24
N TRP A 59 4.49 7.29 -5.85
CA TRP A 59 3.22 7.55 -6.59
C TRP A 59 3.29 7.24 -8.09
N LEU A 60 3.76 6.04 -8.43
CA LEU A 60 4.03 5.61 -9.81
C LEU A 60 2.80 5.63 -10.74
N THR A 61 1.62 5.79 -10.19
CA THR A 61 0.35 5.83 -10.94
C THR A 61 -0.02 7.22 -11.46
N GLN A 62 0.69 8.28 -11.01
CA GLN A 62 0.31 9.65 -11.29
C GLN A 62 1.00 10.18 -12.55
N PRO A 63 0.25 10.83 -13.47
CA PRO A 63 0.82 11.36 -14.72
C PRO A 63 1.83 12.49 -14.48
N GLU A 64 1.66 13.29 -13.41
CA GLU A 64 2.54 14.38 -13.04
C GLU A 64 3.84 13.95 -12.33
N THR A 65 4.03 12.67 -12.06
CA THR A 65 5.22 12.17 -11.33
C THR A 65 6.52 12.56 -12.03
N LEU A 66 6.56 12.47 -13.36
CA LEU A 66 7.75 12.81 -14.15
C LEU A 66 8.05 14.33 -14.17
N ASP A 67 7.04 15.16 -13.93
CA ASP A 67 7.17 16.62 -13.91
C ASP A 67 7.60 17.13 -12.52
N ASN A 68 7.62 16.25 -11.49
CA ASN A 68 8.08 16.59 -10.16
C ASN A 68 9.62 16.71 -10.14
N PRO A 69 10.20 17.91 -9.92
CA PRO A 69 11.64 18.09 -9.93
C PRO A 69 12.38 17.36 -8.80
N SER A 70 11.69 16.99 -7.72
CA SER A 70 12.27 16.23 -6.60
C SER A 70 12.25 14.72 -6.82
N PHE A 71 11.50 14.21 -7.81
CA PHE A 71 11.29 12.77 -8.00
C PHE A 71 12.59 11.97 -8.15
N ALA A 72 13.54 12.48 -8.94
CA ALA A 72 14.84 11.84 -9.11
C ALA A 72 15.62 11.76 -7.80
N GLN A 73 15.52 12.77 -6.93
CA GLN A 73 16.14 12.76 -5.61
C GLN A 73 15.45 11.74 -4.69
N GLU A 74 14.13 11.66 -4.71
CA GLU A 74 13.37 10.68 -3.94
C GLU A 74 13.76 9.24 -4.32
N VAL A 75 13.93 8.97 -5.61
CA VAL A 75 14.43 7.65 -6.09
C VAL A 75 15.87 7.41 -5.63
N CYS A 76 16.74 8.43 -5.59
CA CYS A 76 18.10 8.29 -5.06
C CYS A 76 18.10 7.99 -3.55
N GLU A 77 17.18 8.54 -2.79
CA GLU A 77 17.01 8.21 -1.36
C GLU A 77 16.58 6.73 -1.19
N VAL A 78 15.60 6.28 -1.98
CA VAL A 78 15.20 4.87 -2.04
C VAL A 78 16.37 3.96 -2.45
N ALA A 79 17.21 4.38 -3.39
CA ALA A 79 18.42 3.64 -3.76
C ALA A 79 19.38 3.47 -2.56
N GLY A 80 19.52 4.49 -1.71
CA GLY A 80 20.27 4.41 -0.45
C GLY A 80 19.68 3.41 0.55
N HIS A 81 18.35 3.32 0.64
CA HIS A 81 17.67 2.32 1.46
C HIS A 81 17.93 0.90 0.97
N LEU A 82 17.77 0.68 -0.34
CA LEU A 82 18.05 -0.61 -1.00
C LEU A 82 19.50 -1.06 -0.78
N GLN A 83 20.47 -0.16 -0.92
CA GLN A 83 21.87 -0.45 -0.64
C GLN A 83 22.12 -0.79 0.83
N THR A 84 21.51 -0.06 1.76
CA THR A 84 21.63 -0.30 3.20
C THR A 84 21.14 -1.70 3.57
N LEU A 85 20.02 -2.11 3.00
CA LEU A 85 19.43 -3.43 3.23
C LEU A 85 20.06 -4.52 2.36
N ASP A 86 20.77 -4.17 1.29
CA ASP A 86 21.24 -5.08 0.24
C ASP A 86 20.05 -5.82 -0.40
N SER A 87 18.95 -5.09 -0.65
CA SER A 87 17.70 -5.63 -1.16
C SER A 87 17.75 -5.86 -2.66
N ALA A 88 17.39 -7.06 -3.11
CA ALA A 88 17.36 -7.43 -4.52
C ALA A 88 16.20 -6.80 -5.30
N TRP A 89 15.20 -6.27 -4.61
CA TRP A 89 14.06 -5.58 -5.24
C TRP A 89 13.54 -4.41 -4.38
N LEU A 90 12.87 -3.51 -5.06
CA LEU A 90 12.00 -2.50 -4.50
C LEU A 90 10.56 -2.95 -4.74
N ASN A 91 9.86 -3.41 -3.71
CA ASN A 91 8.41 -3.56 -3.78
C ASN A 91 7.75 -2.19 -3.61
N HIS A 92 6.71 -1.90 -4.38
CA HIS A 92 5.94 -0.67 -4.28
C HIS A 92 4.50 -0.90 -4.75
N GLU A 93 3.55 -0.42 -3.95
CA GLU A 93 2.14 -0.42 -4.32
C GLU A 93 1.88 0.33 -5.63
N CYS A 94 1.17 -0.31 -6.56
CA CYS A 94 0.65 0.35 -7.75
C CYS A 94 -0.60 1.17 -7.41
N ALA A 95 -0.43 2.12 -6.50
CA ALA A 95 -1.49 2.93 -5.91
C ALA A 95 -0.96 4.30 -5.50
N THR A 96 -1.82 5.13 -4.93
CA THR A 96 -1.44 6.44 -4.39
C THR A 96 -2.35 6.85 -3.24
N LYS A 97 -1.81 7.68 -2.34
CA LYS A 97 -2.58 8.37 -1.29
C LYS A 97 -2.77 9.85 -1.59
N TYR A 98 -2.22 10.33 -2.70
CA TYR A 98 -2.32 11.72 -3.12
C TYR A 98 -2.64 11.81 -4.60
N ILE A 99 -3.79 12.40 -4.96
CA ILE A 99 -4.28 12.51 -6.34
C ILE A 99 -4.77 13.94 -6.58
N ALA A 100 -4.25 14.62 -7.58
CA ALA A 100 -4.71 15.93 -8.05
C ALA A 100 -4.93 16.95 -6.89
N GLY A 101 -4.03 16.94 -5.90
CA GLY A 101 -4.09 17.83 -4.74
C GLY A 101 -5.00 17.36 -3.59
N TYR A 102 -5.59 16.19 -3.69
CA TYR A 102 -6.38 15.57 -2.62
C TYR A 102 -5.60 14.45 -1.93
N SER A 103 -5.58 14.47 -0.60
CA SER A 103 -4.91 13.47 0.24
C SER A 103 -5.92 12.49 0.81
N TYR A 104 -5.58 11.20 0.81
CA TYR A 104 -6.37 10.10 1.34
C TYR A 104 -5.58 9.37 2.43
N GLY A 105 -6.27 8.73 3.36
CA GLY A 105 -5.65 7.96 4.43
C GLY A 105 -5.18 6.60 3.96
N THR A 106 -5.89 6.01 3.00
CA THR A 106 -5.61 4.70 2.41
C THR A 106 -5.21 4.81 0.95
N TYR A 107 -4.70 3.71 0.40
CA TYR A 107 -4.35 3.62 -1.01
C TYR A 107 -5.58 3.67 -1.91
N LEU A 108 -5.54 4.52 -2.91
CA LEU A 108 -6.45 4.47 -4.04
C LEU A 108 -5.74 3.79 -5.23
N PRO A 109 -6.37 2.78 -5.84
CA PRO A 109 -5.84 2.13 -7.04
C PRO A 109 -5.77 3.11 -8.21
N PRO A 110 -4.99 2.81 -9.26
CA PRO A 110 -4.98 3.62 -10.47
C PRO A 110 -6.33 3.61 -11.17
N LEU A 111 -6.54 4.55 -12.08
CA LEU A 111 -7.55 4.38 -13.12
C LEU A 111 -7.12 3.22 -14.02
N TYR A 112 -7.90 2.15 -14.07
CA TYR A 112 -7.58 0.99 -14.91
C TYR A 112 -7.90 1.28 -16.38
N THR A 113 -7.09 2.14 -17.01
CA THR A 113 -7.17 2.53 -18.42
C THR A 113 -5.84 2.26 -19.14
N GLU A 114 -5.85 2.21 -20.47
CA GLU A 114 -4.63 2.01 -21.25
C GLU A 114 -3.66 3.19 -21.11
N SER A 115 -4.17 4.42 -21.08
CA SER A 115 -3.33 5.61 -20.86
C SER A 115 -2.69 5.62 -19.47
N SER A 116 -3.43 5.22 -18.44
CA SER A 116 -2.86 5.08 -17.09
C SER A 116 -1.82 3.96 -17.02
N ALA A 117 -2.07 2.79 -17.64
CA ALA A 117 -1.06 1.72 -17.73
C ALA A 117 0.23 2.19 -18.44
N SER A 118 0.07 3.04 -19.48
CA SER A 118 1.19 3.64 -20.19
C SER A 118 2.01 4.58 -19.29
N VAL A 119 1.35 5.43 -18.47
CA VAL A 119 2.02 6.31 -17.51
C VAL A 119 2.74 5.49 -16.43
N VAL A 120 2.09 4.48 -15.87
CA VAL A 120 2.76 3.59 -14.89
C VAL A 120 4.01 2.96 -15.48
N ALA A 121 3.94 2.48 -16.72
CA ALA A 121 5.11 1.92 -17.39
C ALA A 121 6.23 2.96 -17.60
N GLU A 122 5.92 4.21 -17.98
CA GLU A 122 6.91 5.30 -18.08
C GLU A 122 7.58 5.59 -16.73
N ASN A 123 6.79 5.73 -15.68
CA ASN A 123 7.29 6.00 -14.33
C ASN A 123 8.18 4.87 -13.82
N VAL A 124 7.77 3.62 -14.01
CA VAL A 124 8.57 2.44 -13.65
C VAL A 124 9.89 2.38 -14.43
N MET A 125 9.86 2.66 -15.73
CA MET A 125 11.08 2.69 -16.54
C MET A 125 12.07 3.74 -16.04
N LEU A 126 11.60 4.92 -15.66
CA LEU A 126 12.46 5.95 -15.08
C LEU A 126 13.04 5.53 -13.73
N VAL A 127 12.22 4.95 -12.85
CA VAL A 127 12.71 4.46 -11.54
C VAL A 127 13.76 3.38 -11.76
N GLN A 128 13.52 2.39 -12.63
CA GLN A 128 14.48 1.34 -12.92
C GLN A 128 15.79 1.90 -13.49
N ASP A 129 15.71 2.85 -14.43
CA ASP A 129 16.87 3.50 -15.02
C ASP A 129 17.69 4.30 -13.98
N LEU A 130 17.02 4.98 -13.04
CA LEU A 130 17.69 5.67 -11.92
C LEU A 130 18.32 4.66 -10.94
N LEU A 131 17.65 3.57 -10.62
CA LEU A 131 18.22 2.51 -9.78
C LEU A 131 19.43 1.86 -10.47
N ASP A 132 19.35 1.59 -11.76
CA ASP A 132 20.45 1.03 -12.55
C ASP A 132 21.69 1.93 -12.58
N ARG A 133 21.50 3.23 -12.49
CA ARG A 133 22.61 4.19 -12.42
C ARG A 133 23.15 4.42 -11.02
N HIS A 134 22.29 4.46 -10.01
CA HIS A 134 22.64 4.95 -8.67
C HIS A 134 22.68 3.87 -7.59
N CYS A 135 22.10 2.68 -7.82
CA CYS A 135 22.06 1.60 -6.86
C CYS A 135 22.87 0.39 -7.32
N ARG A 136 23.89 0.02 -6.56
CA ARG A 136 24.66 -1.22 -6.77
C ARG A 136 24.68 -2.02 -5.48
N LEU A 137 24.17 -3.24 -5.56
CA LEU A 137 24.19 -4.21 -4.47
C LEU A 137 25.57 -4.83 -4.31
N LYS A 138 25.81 -5.53 -3.22
CA LYS A 138 27.10 -6.20 -2.94
C LYS A 138 27.53 -7.19 -4.01
N ASN A 139 26.58 -7.82 -4.70
CA ASN A 139 26.83 -8.72 -5.83
C ASN A 139 27.05 -7.99 -7.17
N GLY A 140 26.99 -6.65 -7.20
CA GLY A 140 27.15 -5.82 -8.40
C GLY A 140 25.88 -5.63 -9.23
N ALA A 141 24.77 -6.30 -8.88
CA ALA A 141 23.49 -6.15 -9.59
C ALA A 141 22.76 -4.85 -9.18
N SER A 142 21.79 -4.45 -9.97
CA SER A 142 20.79 -3.44 -9.60
C SER A 142 19.55 -4.12 -9.04
N PRO A 143 18.83 -3.49 -8.09
CA PRO A 143 17.53 -3.98 -7.64
C PRO A 143 16.49 -3.92 -8.75
N LEU A 144 15.54 -4.86 -8.73
CA LEU A 144 14.40 -4.86 -9.64
C LEU A 144 13.22 -4.11 -9.01
N VAL A 145 12.50 -3.30 -9.79
CA VAL A 145 11.22 -2.74 -9.36
C VAL A 145 10.14 -3.81 -9.42
N LEU A 146 9.44 -4.02 -8.32
CA LEU A 146 8.23 -4.82 -8.25
C LEU A 146 7.02 -3.92 -8.03
N LEU A 147 5.94 -4.17 -8.77
CA LEU A 147 4.68 -3.50 -8.55
C LEU A 147 3.72 -4.44 -7.84
N GLU A 148 3.19 -4.00 -6.73
CA GLU A 148 2.16 -4.70 -6.01
C GLU A 148 0.77 -4.29 -6.50
N MET A 149 -0.10 -5.29 -6.71
CA MET A 149 -1.51 -5.03 -6.98
C MET A 149 -2.19 -4.54 -5.70
N PRO A 150 -2.68 -3.29 -5.65
CA PRO A 150 -3.21 -2.74 -4.40
C PRO A 150 -4.54 -3.37 -3.99
N PRO A 151 -4.92 -3.30 -2.72
CA PRO A 151 -6.27 -3.65 -2.28
C PRO A 151 -7.29 -2.72 -2.93
N LEU A 152 -8.51 -3.22 -3.19
CA LEU A 152 -9.60 -2.32 -3.53
C LEU A 152 -10.15 -1.67 -2.26
N THR A 153 -10.21 -0.35 -2.29
CA THR A 153 -10.85 0.46 -1.26
C THR A 153 -12.32 0.70 -1.62
N TYR A 154 -13.10 -0.39 -1.68
CA TYR A 154 -14.56 -0.38 -1.84
C TYR A 154 -15.10 -0.04 -3.22
N PHE A 155 -14.26 0.30 -4.19
CA PHE A 155 -14.68 0.55 -5.57
C PHE A 155 -13.51 0.39 -6.55
N VAL A 156 -13.85 0.28 -7.82
CA VAL A 156 -12.90 0.21 -8.93
C VAL A 156 -13.33 1.18 -10.02
N ALA A 157 -12.37 1.84 -10.66
CA ALA A 157 -12.63 2.77 -11.75
C ALA A 157 -11.71 2.48 -12.95
N GLY A 158 -12.26 2.61 -14.16
CA GLY A 158 -11.54 2.41 -15.40
C GLY A 158 -12.30 1.54 -16.39
N THR A 159 -11.71 1.30 -17.55
CA THR A 159 -12.29 0.56 -18.67
C THR A 159 -11.61 -0.78 -18.93
N LEU A 160 -10.48 -1.04 -18.29
CA LEU A 160 -9.74 -2.30 -18.37
C LEU A 160 -10.02 -3.20 -17.17
N ALA A 161 -10.03 -4.50 -17.40
CA ALA A 161 -9.89 -5.45 -16.30
C ALA A 161 -8.51 -5.32 -15.63
N ILE A 162 -8.47 -5.44 -14.32
CA ILE A 162 -7.22 -5.34 -13.52
C ILE A 162 -6.09 -6.24 -14.07
N PRO A 163 -6.31 -7.52 -14.40
CA PRO A 163 -5.26 -8.36 -14.98
C PRO A 163 -4.71 -7.83 -16.31
N THR A 164 -5.58 -7.23 -17.13
CA THR A 164 -5.18 -6.64 -18.42
C THR A 164 -4.30 -5.42 -18.21
N PHE A 165 -4.61 -4.58 -17.22
CA PHE A 165 -3.80 -3.43 -16.86
C PHE A 165 -2.37 -3.84 -16.48
N PHE A 166 -2.20 -4.77 -15.54
CA PHE A 166 -0.88 -5.24 -15.12
C PHE A 166 -0.13 -5.95 -16.24
N ARG A 167 -0.83 -6.66 -17.13
CA ARG A 167 -0.21 -7.25 -18.32
C ARG A 167 0.35 -6.18 -19.25
N LEU A 168 -0.37 -5.09 -19.51
CA LEU A 168 0.12 -3.98 -20.32
C LEU A 168 1.35 -3.33 -19.68
N VAL A 169 1.30 -3.01 -18.40
CA VAL A 169 2.44 -2.43 -17.68
C VAL A 169 3.68 -3.31 -17.81
N THR A 170 3.56 -4.62 -17.54
CA THR A 170 4.71 -5.54 -17.59
C THR A 170 5.18 -5.86 -19.02
N GLN A 171 4.38 -5.62 -20.04
CA GLN A 171 4.79 -5.69 -21.43
C GLN A 171 5.60 -4.47 -21.86
N TRP A 172 5.39 -3.32 -21.22
CA TRP A 172 6.02 -2.04 -21.59
C TRP A 172 7.14 -1.59 -20.66
N ALA A 173 7.23 -2.14 -19.45
CA ALA A 173 8.24 -1.79 -18.46
C ALA A 173 8.95 -3.03 -17.88
N PRO A 174 10.25 -2.93 -17.56
CA PRO A 174 11.05 -4.03 -17.03
C PRO A 174 10.81 -4.20 -15.52
N CYS A 175 9.59 -4.57 -15.11
CA CYS A 175 9.26 -4.81 -13.71
C CYS A 175 8.77 -6.23 -13.45
N GLY A 176 8.94 -6.67 -12.21
CA GLY A 176 8.23 -7.81 -11.65
C GLY A 176 6.94 -7.38 -10.96
N LEU A 177 6.21 -8.36 -10.42
CA LEU A 177 4.98 -8.14 -9.69
C LEU A 177 5.02 -8.79 -8.31
N VAL A 178 4.33 -8.17 -7.38
CA VAL A 178 3.87 -8.78 -6.13
C VAL A 178 2.38 -9.05 -6.26
N LEU A 179 1.96 -10.25 -5.89
CA LEU A 179 0.55 -10.61 -5.82
C LEU A 179 0.19 -10.88 -4.36
N ASP A 180 -0.54 -9.96 -3.74
CA ASP A 180 -1.16 -10.21 -2.44
C ASP A 180 -2.49 -10.94 -2.62
N VAL A 181 -2.68 -12.05 -1.89
CA VAL A 181 -3.89 -12.87 -1.99
C VAL A 181 -5.06 -12.28 -1.21
N GLY A 182 -4.80 -11.44 -0.22
CA GLY A 182 -5.81 -10.65 0.49
C GLY A 182 -6.35 -9.55 -0.44
N HIS A 183 -5.44 -8.85 -1.15
CA HIS A 183 -5.83 -7.87 -2.17
C HIS A 183 -6.67 -8.51 -3.28
N LEU A 184 -6.31 -9.73 -3.73
CA LEU A 184 -7.12 -10.45 -4.72
C LEU A 184 -8.53 -10.78 -4.18
N TRP A 185 -8.64 -11.10 -2.89
CA TRP A 185 -9.94 -11.26 -2.25
C TRP A 185 -10.74 -9.94 -2.23
N THR A 186 -10.10 -8.80 -1.93
CA THR A 186 -10.79 -7.48 -1.99
C THR A 186 -11.26 -7.15 -3.41
N VAL A 187 -10.48 -7.52 -4.44
CA VAL A 187 -10.91 -7.39 -5.84
C VAL A 187 -12.18 -8.22 -6.09
N PHE A 188 -12.21 -9.48 -5.66
CA PHE A 188 -13.42 -10.31 -5.77
C PHE A 188 -14.64 -9.67 -5.11
N ARG A 189 -14.46 -9.14 -3.89
CA ARG A 189 -15.52 -8.53 -3.10
C ARG A 189 -15.99 -7.20 -3.69
N TYR A 190 -15.07 -6.27 -3.94
CA TYR A 190 -15.40 -4.87 -4.22
C TYR A 190 -15.53 -4.53 -5.71
N SER A 191 -15.11 -5.41 -6.62
CA SER A 191 -15.52 -5.31 -8.04
C SER A 191 -16.94 -5.83 -8.30
N GLY A 192 -17.58 -6.39 -7.29
CA GLY A 192 -18.91 -7.03 -7.45
C GLY A 192 -18.89 -8.39 -8.11
N ALA A 193 -17.72 -8.97 -8.40
CA ALA A 193 -17.57 -10.27 -9.04
C ALA A 193 -18.26 -11.41 -8.26
N TRP A 194 -18.31 -11.32 -6.94
CA TRP A 194 -18.98 -12.28 -6.05
C TRP A 194 -20.49 -12.44 -6.31
N ARG A 195 -21.11 -11.47 -6.98
CA ARG A 195 -22.55 -11.52 -7.34
C ARG A 195 -22.81 -12.40 -8.56
N THR A 196 -21.79 -12.69 -9.35
CA THR A 196 -21.93 -13.39 -10.64
C THR A 196 -21.08 -14.63 -10.77
N SER A 197 -20.10 -14.83 -9.90
CA SER A 197 -19.18 -15.98 -9.93
C SER A 197 -18.84 -16.48 -8.53
N THR A 198 -18.45 -17.74 -8.42
CA THR A 198 -17.82 -18.25 -7.20
C THR A 198 -16.39 -17.72 -7.07
N LEU A 199 -15.85 -17.68 -5.86
CA LEU A 199 -14.46 -17.29 -5.63
C LEU A 199 -13.49 -18.11 -6.49
N ALA A 200 -13.68 -19.42 -6.55
CA ALA A 200 -12.85 -20.33 -7.33
C ALA A 200 -12.84 -19.96 -8.83
N GLN A 201 -14.01 -19.73 -9.40
CA GLN A 201 -14.14 -19.31 -10.81
C GLN A 201 -13.49 -17.95 -11.06
N PHE A 202 -13.75 -17.00 -10.17
CA PHE A 202 -13.13 -15.67 -10.26
C PHE A 202 -11.60 -15.74 -10.23
N VAL A 203 -11.03 -16.47 -9.27
CA VAL A 203 -9.58 -16.61 -9.13
C VAL A 203 -9.00 -17.29 -10.37
N ASP A 204 -9.57 -18.40 -10.83
CA ASP A 204 -9.09 -19.09 -12.03
C ASP A 204 -9.14 -18.19 -13.27
N ASP A 205 -10.18 -17.41 -13.46
CA ASP A 205 -10.32 -16.49 -14.60
C ASP A 205 -9.41 -15.27 -14.49
N PHE A 206 -9.17 -14.78 -13.28
CA PHE A 206 -8.19 -13.73 -13.00
C PHE A 206 -6.77 -14.20 -13.33
N LEU A 207 -6.34 -15.34 -12.81
CA LEU A 207 -5.00 -15.89 -13.01
C LEU A 207 -4.70 -16.25 -14.46
N LYS A 208 -5.70 -16.66 -15.26
CA LYS A 208 -5.53 -16.89 -16.71
C LYS A 208 -5.06 -15.63 -17.44
N GLN A 209 -5.53 -14.45 -17.00
CA GLN A 209 -5.27 -13.18 -17.67
C GLN A 209 -4.10 -12.41 -17.05
N PHE A 210 -3.84 -12.64 -15.75
CA PHE A 210 -2.76 -11.99 -15.01
C PHE A 210 -1.39 -12.49 -15.49
N PRO A 211 -0.35 -11.64 -15.53
CA PRO A 211 0.99 -12.03 -15.96
C PRO A 211 1.72 -12.82 -14.88
N MET A 212 1.31 -14.08 -14.68
CA MET A 212 1.78 -14.99 -13.63
C MET A 212 3.29 -15.26 -13.68
N ASP A 213 3.87 -15.23 -14.87
CA ASP A 213 5.31 -15.39 -15.11
C ASP A 213 6.14 -14.17 -14.65
N ARG A 214 5.48 -13.06 -14.34
CA ARG A 214 6.09 -11.83 -13.80
C ARG A 214 6.03 -11.75 -12.29
N ILE A 215 5.31 -12.65 -11.62
CA ILE A 215 5.24 -12.65 -10.15
C ILE A 215 6.58 -13.11 -9.58
N VAL A 216 7.20 -12.23 -8.80
CA VAL A 216 8.45 -12.47 -8.07
C VAL A 216 8.15 -12.77 -6.59
N GLU A 217 7.16 -12.12 -6.03
CA GLU A 217 6.77 -12.28 -4.63
C GLU A 217 5.25 -12.43 -4.49
N ILE A 218 4.84 -13.16 -3.47
CA ILE A 218 3.45 -13.29 -3.06
C ILE A 218 3.34 -12.80 -1.62
N HIS A 219 2.36 -11.94 -1.35
CA HIS A 219 2.02 -11.49 -0.01
C HIS A 219 0.76 -12.16 0.50
N VAL A 220 0.68 -12.31 1.82
CA VAL A 220 -0.50 -12.80 2.54
C VAL A 220 -0.66 -11.99 3.81
N ALA A 221 -1.69 -11.18 3.87
CA ALA A 221 -2.07 -10.41 5.04
C ALA A 221 -3.33 -10.95 5.72
N GLY A 222 -3.64 -10.46 6.91
CA GLY A 222 -4.93 -10.68 7.56
C GLY A 222 -6.04 -9.87 6.89
N LEU A 223 -7.28 -10.31 7.04
CA LEU A 223 -8.46 -9.55 6.64
C LEU A 223 -9.40 -9.36 7.83
N ALA A 224 -9.97 -8.18 7.97
CA ALA A 224 -10.96 -7.88 8.98
C ALA A 224 -12.04 -6.92 8.50
N VAL A 225 -13.17 -6.92 9.19
CA VAL A 225 -14.16 -5.86 9.05
C VAL A 225 -13.59 -4.59 9.69
N HIS A 226 -13.68 -3.49 8.98
CA HIS A 226 -13.19 -2.22 9.47
C HIS A 226 -13.92 -1.79 10.75
N GLU A 227 -13.22 -1.34 11.80
CA GLU A 227 -13.81 -1.00 13.11
C GLU A 227 -14.91 0.07 13.01
N SER A 228 -14.77 1.04 12.09
CA SER A 228 -15.81 2.05 11.85
C SER A 228 -17.11 1.44 11.32
N SER A 229 -17.05 0.30 10.63
CA SER A 229 -18.25 -0.39 10.16
C SER A 229 -19.05 -0.97 11.32
N LEU A 230 -18.41 -1.30 12.45
CA LEU A 230 -19.07 -1.79 13.66
C LEU A 230 -19.84 -0.69 14.39
N ALA A 231 -19.34 0.55 14.40
CA ALA A 231 -20.00 1.67 15.10
C ALA A 231 -21.28 2.18 14.40
N GLY A 232 -21.36 1.98 13.06
CA GLY A 232 -22.53 2.35 12.25
C GLY A 232 -23.40 1.16 11.80
N CYS A 233 -22.90 -0.05 11.90
CA CYS A 233 -23.47 -1.27 11.30
C CYS A 233 -24.63 -1.90 12.05
N SER A 234 -25.02 -1.45 13.24
CA SER A 234 -26.23 -1.99 13.87
C SER A 234 -27.48 -1.80 13.00
N GLN A 235 -27.49 -0.79 12.12
CA GLN A 235 -28.57 -0.54 11.18
C GLN A 235 -28.46 -1.33 9.85
N TRP A 236 -27.25 -1.80 9.48
CA TRP A 236 -27.05 -2.54 8.21
C TRP A 236 -27.08 -4.05 8.40
N LEU A 237 -26.74 -4.55 9.61
CA LEU A 237 -26.86 -5.96 9.96
C LEU A 237 -28.32 -6.44 10.06
N ASP A 238 -29.28 -5.51 10.27
CA ASP A 238 -30.72 -5.81 10.35
C ASP A 238 -31.41 -5.96 8.97
N ARG A 239 -30.71 -5.73 7.85
CA ARG A 239 -31.29 -5.87 6.51
C ARG A 239 -31.36 -7.31 5.98
N GLY A 240 -31.43 -8.30 6.82
CA GLY A 240 -31.94 -9.64 6.47
C GLY A 240 -31.24 -10.39 5.31
N GLU A 241 -30.16 -9.89 4.75
CA GLU A 241 -29.38 -10.55 3.68
C GLU A 241 -28.35 -11.49 4.30
N ARG A 242 -28.79 -12.72 4.56
CA ARG A 242 -27.97 -13.79 5.17
C ARG A 242 -26.85 -14.33 4.25
N ASP A 243 -26.73 -13.82 3.03
CA ASP A 243 -25.80 -14.30 2.00
C ASP A 243 -24.80 -13.23 1.50
N VAL A 244 -24.58 -12.16 2.26
CA VAL A 244 -23.61 -11.13 1.88
C VAL A 244 -22.23 -11.54 2.36
N LEU A 245 -21.23 -11.53 1.46
CA LEU A 245 -19.83 -11.70 1.86
C LEU A 245 -19.43 -10.63 2.89
N PRO A 246 -18.55 -10.98 3.84
CA PRO A 246 -18.10 -10.01 4.83
C PRO A 246 -17.46 -8.80 4.16
N ALA A 247 -17.64 -7.63 4.75
CA ALA A 247 -17.01 -6.39 4.31
C ALA A 247 -15.57 -6.30 4.85
N TRP A 248 -14.77 -7.33 4.59
CA TRP A 248 -13.38 -7.34 4.99
C TRP A 248 -12.56 -6.40 4.13
N THR A 249 -11.60 -5.78 4.79
CA THR A 249 -10.53 -5.00 4.16
C THR A 249 -9.20 -5.61 4.53
N ASP A 250 -8.16 -5.19 3.87
CA ASP A 250 -6.81 -5.51 4.23
C ASP A 250 -6.51 -5.02 5.66
N ALA A 251 -6.00 -5.91 6.50
CA ALA A 251 -5.79 -5.66 7.92
C ALA A 251 -4.66 -6.55 8.47
N HIS A 252 -3.43 -6.10 8.37
CA HIS A 252 -2.24 -6.87 8.73
C HIS A 252 -2.26 -7.36 10.18
N ALA A 253 -2.85 -6.60 11.10
CA ALA A 253 -3.00 -7.00 12.52
C ALA A 253 -3.98 -8.15 12.73
N ALA A 254 -4.87 -8.41 11.78
CA ALA A 254 -5.91 -9.43 11.89
C ALA A 254 -5.39 -10.85 11.58
N PRO A 255 -6.07 -11.90 12.06
CA PRO A 255 -5.79 -13.27 11.65
C PRO A 255 -6.01 -13.46 10.14
N ILE A 256 -5.20 -14.33 9.54
CA ILE A 256 -5.35 -14.75 8.15
C ILE A 256 -6.55 -15.70 8.04
N PRO A 257 -7.63 -15.31 7.33
CA PRO A 257 -8.82 -16.15 7.23
C PRO A 257 -8.58 -17.36 6.31
N PRO A 258 -9.24 -18.50 6.59
CA PRO A 258 -9.04 -19.75 5.83
C PRO A 258 -9.24 -19.63 4.32
N VAL A 259 -10.10 -18.72 3.88
CA VAL A 259 -10.38 -18.50 2.45
C VAL A 259 -9.14 -18.04 1.65
N LEU A 260 -8.18 -17.38 2.29
CA LEU A 260 -6.95 -16.97 1.62
C LEU A 260 -6.04 -18.16 1.31
N PHE A 261 -6.10 -19.24 2.08
CA PHE A 261 -5.38 -20.49 1.76
C PHE A 261 -5.95 -21.13 0.48
N GLU A 262 -7.24 -21.02 0.22
CA GLU A 262 -7.86 -21.54 -1.00
C GLU A 262 -7.37 -20.74 -2.24
N ILE A 263 -7.24 -19.42 -2.11
CA ILE A 263 -6.68 -18.56 -3.15
C ILE A 263 -5.22 -18.91 -3.37
N LEU A 264 -4.44 -18.96 -2.28
CA LEU A 264 -3.00 -19.23 -2.34
C LEU A 264 -2.68 -20.59 -2.97
N ASP A 265 -3.45 -21.65 -2.64
CA ASP A 265 -3.28 -22.99 -3.25
C ASP A 265 -3.46 -22.93 -4.78
N ARG A 266 -4.44 -22.14 -5.27
CA ARG A 266 -4.65 -21.93 -6.71
C ARG A 266 -3.53 -21.15 -7.36
N VAL A 267 -3.06 -20.10 -6.70
CA VAL A 267 -1.93 -19.28 -7.17
C VAL A 267 -0.67 -20.15 -7.27
N LEU A 268 -0.31 -20.86 -6.20
CA LEU A 268 0.92 -21.69 -6.15
C LEU A 268 0.87 -22.88 -7.12
N SER A 269 -0.30 -23.39 -7.44
CA SER A 269 -0.47 -24.49 -8.42
C SER A 269 -0.53 -24.00 -9.87
N HIS A 270 -0.49 -22.69 -10.14
CA HIS A 270 -0.66 -22.17 -11.50
C HIS A 270 0.59 -22.43 -12.36
N PRO A 271 0.47 -23.06 -13.55
CA PRO A 271 1.61 -23.53 -14.34
C PRO A 271 2.50 -22.41 -14.90
N ARG A 272 2.01 -21.18 -15.00
CA ARG A 272 2.80 -20.01 -15.43
C ARG A 272 3.49 -19.28 -14.27
N LEU A 273 3.35 -19.73 -13.02
CA LEU A 273 4.06 -19.14 -11.88
C LEU A 273 5.51 -19.66 -11.87
N THR A 274 6.35 -19.13 -12.73
CA THR A 274 7.74 -19.58 -12.92
C THR A 274 8.78 -18.63 -12.32
N GLY A 275 8.37 -17.37 -12.05
CA GLY A 275 9.25 -16.31 -11.54
C GLY A 275 9.35 -16.21 -10.02
N LEU A 276 8.54 -16.97 -9.26
CA LEU A 276 8.42 -16.81 -7.80
C LEU A 276 9.75 -16.99 -7.07
N ARG A 277 10.09 -16.01 -6.22
CA ARG A 277 11.29 -16.00 -5.35
C ARG A 277 10.95 -15.88 -3.88
N GLY A 278 9.82 -15.24 -3.52
CA GLY A 278 9.41 -14.98 -2.16
C GLY A 278 7.93 -15.23 -1.92
N LEU A 279 7.60 -15.65 -0.71
CA LEU A 279 6.26 -15.58 -0.13
C LEU A 279 6.43 -14.99 1.26
N ALA A 280 5.84 -13.81 1.50
CA ALA A 280 5.89 -13.12 2.78
C ALA A 280 4.52 -13.09 3.45
N LEU A 281 4.52 -13.27 4.78
CA LEU A 281 3.36 -12.91 5.61
C LEU A 281 3.54 -11.48 6.06
N GLU A 282 2.53 -10.64 5.83
CA GLU A 282 2.51 -9.27 6.31
C GLU A 282 1.94 -9.22 7.73
N VAL A 283 2.72 -8.66 8.63
CA VAL A 283 2.47 -8.83 10.07
C VAL A 283 2.53 -7.52 10.86
N ASP A 284 2.37 -6.40 10.19
CA ASP A 284 2.37 -5.09 10.82
C ASP A 284 1.33 -5.00 11.92
N THR A 285 1.75 -4.48 13.09
CA THR A 285 0.90 -4.34 14.28
C THR A 285 0.29 -5.63 14.83
N LYS A 286 0.55 -6.79 14.20
CA LYS A 286 0.03 -8.09 14.63
C LYS A 286 0.71 -8.55 15.93
N PRO A 287 -0.04 -9.17 16.88
CA PRO A 287 0.56 -9.72 18.10
C PRO A 287 1.57 -10.84 17.78
N ILE A 288 2.77 -10.79 18.38
CA ILE A 288 3.85 -11.77 18.16
C ILE A 288 3.39 -13.24 18.29
N PRO A 289 2.60 -13.64 19.31
CA PRO A 289 2.13 -15.03 19.39
C PRO A 289 1.33 -15.47 18.17
N LEU A 290 0.49 -14.58 17.60
CA LEU A 290 -0.27 -14.87 16.40
C LEU A 290 0.63 -14.98 15.17
N ILE A 291 1.65 -14.11 15.05
CA ILE A 291 2.64 -14.21 13.97
C ILE A 291 3.34 -15.58 13.99
N VAL A 292 3.81 -15.99 15.16
CA VAL A 292 4.50 -17.29 15.31
C VAL A 292 3.58 -18.45 14.93
N GLU A 293 2.32 -18.45 15.40
CA GLU A 293 1.33 -19.48 15.06
C GLU A 293 1.04 -19.54 13.56
N GLU A 294 0.83 -18.40 12.92
CA GLU A 294 0.55 -18.32 11.50
C GLU A 294 1.76 -18.69 10.66
N PHE A 295 2.95 -18.23 11.03
CA PHE A 295 4.18 -18.58 10.34
C PHE A 295 4.45 -20.11 10.39
N ASP A 296 4.26 -20.75 11.54
CA ASP A 296 4.38 -22.20 11.68
C ASP A 296 3.35 -22.94 10.81
N ARG A 297 2.09 -22.49 10.83
CA ARG A 297 1.01 -23.06 9.99
C ARG A 297 1.36 -22.98 8.50
N PHE A 298 1.90 -21.84 8.04
CA PHE A 298 2.36 -21.67 6.67
C PHE A 298 3.57 -22.54 6.35
N ALA A 299 4.55 -22.60 7.26
CA ALA A 299 5.74 -23.43 7.09
C ALA A 299 5.38 -24.91 6.95
N VAL A 300 4.45 -25.42 7.75
CA VAL A 300 3.96 -26.79 7.67
C VAL A 300 3.24 -27.04 6.33
N ARG A 301 2.42 -26.10 5.87
CA ARG A 301 1.62 -26.30 4.64
C ARG A 301 2.43 -26.12 3.36
N TYR A 302 3.29 -25.11 3.31
CA TYR A 302 3.95 -24.67 2.07
C TYR A 302 5.46 -24.86 2.07
N GLY A 303 6.09 -25.23 3.17
CA GLY A 303 7.53 -25.34 3.30
C GLY A 303 8.18 -26.27 2.26
N ALA A 304 7.51 -27.35 1.90
CA ALA A 304 8.00 -28.28 0.88
C ALA A 304 7.92 -27.70 -0.54
N VAL A 305 6.88 -26.89 -0.81
CA VAL A 305 6.67 -26.23 -2.14
C VAL A 305 7.65 -25.08 -2.32
N LEU A 306 7.99 -24.39 -1.22
CA LEU A 306 8.87 -23.22 -1.19
C LEU A 306 10.32 -23.58 -0.86
N ALA A 307 10.67 -24.89 -0.80
CA ALA A 307 12.03 -25.31 -0.57
C ALA A 307 12.96 -24.79 -1.69
N PRO A 308 14.18 -24.32 -1.36
CA PRO A 308 15.10 -23.85 -2.38
C PRO A 308 15.39 -24.95 -3.40
N VAL A 309 15.16 -24.66 -4.67
CA VAL A 309 15.57 -25.54 -5.77
C VAL A 309 17.09 -25.65 -5.74
N LYS A 310 17.64 -26.87 -5.76
CA LYS A 310 19.08 -27.08 -5.79
C LYS A 310 19.63 -26.44 -7.07
N LYS A 311 20.74 -25.71 -6.93
CA LYS A 311 21.40 -24.97 -8.01
C LYS A 311 21.69 -25.77 -9.29
N GLU A 312 21.70 -27.11 -9.22
CA GLU A 312 21.97 -28.01 -10.32
C GLU A 312 20.82 -28.11 -11.35
N ASP A 313 19.60 -27.77 -10.98
CA ASP A 313 18.41 -27.83 -11.85
C ASP A 313 17.99 -26.47 -12.45
N SER A 314 18.67 -25.39 -12.07
CA SER A 314 18.39 -24.05 -12.60
C SER A 314 19.39 -23.68 -13.70
N GLU A 315 19.32 -24.31 -14.84
CA GLU A 315 19.58 -23.57 -16.08
C GLU A 315 18.44 -22.52 -16.16
N LEU A 316 18.68 -21.39 -15.51
CA LEU A 316 17.91 -20.18 -15.75
C LEU A 316 17.98 -19.98 -17.26
N GLN A 317 16.89 -20.30 -17.95
CA GLN A 317 16.72 -19.80 -19.30
C GLN A 317 16.84 -18.29 -19.17
N GLU A 318 17.97 -17.73 -19.57
CA GLU A 318 18.19 -16.32 -19.83
C GLU A 318 17.31 -15.91 -21.03
N GLY A 319 16.03 -16.19 -20.96
CA GLY A 319 15.02 -15.64 -21.84
C GLY A 319 14.80 -14.20 -21.39
N GLY A 320 15.61 -13.28 -21.89
CA GLY A 320 15.35 -11.87 -21.75
C GLY A 320 13.93 -11.59 -22.20
N TYR A 321 13.10 -11.05 -21.32
CA TYR A 321 11.76 -10.65 -21.70
C TYR A 321 11.87 -9.49 -22.70
N GLU A 322 11.41 -9.71 -23.92
CA GLU A 322 11.36 -8.66 -24.93
C GLU A 322 10.19 -7.71 -24.56
N LEU A 323 10.55 -6.47 -24.22
CA LEU A 323 9.54 -5.43 -24.01
C LEU A 323 8.91 -5.07 -25.35
N LEU A 324 7.59 -4.94 -25.36
CA LEU A 324 6.88 -4.50 -26.55
C LEU A 324 7.14 -2.98 -26.77
N PRO A 325 7.34 -2.56 -28.02
CA PRO A 325 7.46 -1.14 -28.32
C PRO A 325 6.16 -0.43 -27.95
N ARG A 326 6.29 0.73 -27.30
CA ARG A 326 5.19 1.58 -26.91
C ARG A 326 5.42 2.99 -27.45
N ALA A 327 4.38 3.60 -27.99
CA ALA A 327 4.44 5.02 -28.32
C ALA A 327 4.33 5.85 -27.04
N SER A 328 5.14 6.89 -26.91
CA SER A 328 4.95 7.87 -25.82
C SER A 328 3.60 8.54 -25.95
N LEU A 329 2.97 8.81 -24.82
CA LEU A 329 1.70 9.53 -24.81
C LEU A 329 1.92 10.96 -25.31
N SER A 330 1.01 11.46 -26.14
CA SER A 330 1.00 12.86 -26.52
C SER A 330 0.59 13.74 -25.32
N ASP A 331 1.01 14.98 -25.30
CA ASP A 331 0.66 15.94 -24.25
C ASP A 331 -0.87 16.07 -24.10
N SER A 332 -1.63 15.97 -25.20
CA SER A 332 -3.11 15.98 -25.14
C SER A 332 -3.64 14.81 -24.31
N VAL A 333 -3.12 13.59 -24.55
CA VAL A 333 -3.58 12.38 -23.82
C VAL A 333 -3.15 12.46 -22.34
N LYS A 334 -1.97 13.01 -22.04
CA LYS A 334 -1.54 13.23 -20.65
C LYS A 334 -2.47 14.20 -19.93
N HIS A 335 -2.82 15.33 -20.52
CA HIS A 335 -3.77 16.30 -19.96
C HIS A 335 -5.19 15.71 -19.77
N GLU A 336 -5.64 14.89 -20.71
CA GLU A 336 -6.92 14.18 -20.58
C GLU A 336 -6.89 13.20 -19.39
N LEU A 337 -5.76 12.51 -19.19
CA LEU A 337 -5.55 11.59 -18.06
C LEU A 337 -5.47 12.35 -16.72
N GLU A 338 -4.76 13.47 -16.65
CA GLU A 338 -4.71 14.35 -15.47
C GLU A 338 -6.13 14.82 -15.10
N ALA A 339 -6.92 15.25 -16.07
CA ALA A 339 -8.30 15.65 -15.85
C ALA A 339 -9.18 14.45 -15.41
N ALA A 340 -8.90 13.23 -15.89
CA ALA A 340 -9.59 12.02 -15.44
C ALA A 340 -9.21 11.67 -13.99
N TYR A 341 -7.95 11.80 -13.60
CA TYR A 341 -7.52 11.62 -12.20
C TYR A 341 -8.08 12.70 -11.28
N GLU A 342 -8.19 13.96 -11.72
CA GLU A 342 -8.88 15.00 -10.93
C GLU A 342 -10.35 14.64 -10.71
N ARG A 343 -11.07 14.18 -11.75
CA ARG A 343 -12.45 13.70 -11.61
C ARG A 343 -12.52 12.50 -10.66
N TYR A 344 -11.61 11.53 -10.79
CA TYR A 344 -11.53 10.37 -9.91
C TYR A 344 -11.36 10.76 -8.45
N ALA A 345 -10.42 11.65 -8.14
CA ALA A 345 -10.23 12.16 -6.79
C ALA A 345 -11.50 12.86 -6.26
N ARG A 346 -12.14 13.70 -7.06
CA ARG A 346 -13.36 14.41 -6.66
C ARG A 346 -14.56 13.48 -6.46
N VAL A 347 -14.65 12.41 -7.27
CA VAL A 347 -15.67 11.36 -7.08
C VAL A 347 -15.40 10.60 -5.78
N ALA A 348 -14.19 10.13 -5.55
CA ALA A 348 -13.81 9.43 -4.31
C ALA A 348 -14.09 10.29 -3.07
N ALA A 349 -13.79 11.59 -3.14
CA ALA A 349 -14.05 12.56 -2.07
C ALA A 349 -15.55 12.97 -1.93
N GLY A 350 -16.46 12.42 -2.70
CA GLY A 350 -17.88 12.79 -2.67
C GLY A 350 -18.17 14.22 -3.12
N ARG A 351 -17.31 14.82 -3.95
CA ARG A 351 -17.46 16.20 -4.44
C ARG A 351 -18.25 16.29 -5.75
N ILE A 352 -18.27 15.22 -6.51
CA ILE A 352 -19.07 15.05 -7.74
C ILE A 352 -19.55 13.62 -7.84
N GLU A 353 -20.57 13.40 -8.67
CA GLU A 353 -21.05 12.06 -8.96
C GLU A 353 -20.18 11.35 -10.04
N PRO A 354 -20.16 10.00 -10.05
CA PRO A 354 -19.38 9.20 -10.99
C PRO A 354 -20.00 9.22 -12.40
N GLU A 355 -19.60 10.19 -13.20
CA GLU A 355 -19.99 10.35 -14.60
C GLU A 355 -18.77 10.26 -15.50
N GLY A 356 -18.87 9.53 -16.62
CA GLY A 356 -17.78 9.39 -17.59
C GLY A 356 -17.40 7.95 -17.89
N PRO A 357 -16.59 7.71 -18.94
CA PRO A 357 -16.23 6.38 -19.41
C PRO A 357 -15.39 5.59 -18.38
N GLU A 358 -14.64 6.26 -17.51
CA GLU A 358 -13.86 5.66 -16.44
C GLU A 358 -14.70 4.93 -15.38
N TRP A 359 -16.01 5.22 -15.33
CA TRP A 359 -16.98 4.59 -14.43
C TRP A 359 -17.86 3.54 -15.10
N SER A 360 -17.54 3.15 -16.33
CA SER A 360 -18.31 2.14 -17.08
C SER A 360 -18.10 0.69 -16.59
N LEU A 361 -17.29 0.49 -15.54
CA LEU A 361 -17.25 -0.78 -14.80
C LEU A 361 -18.55 -0.99 -14.01
N PRO A 362 -18.92 -2.23 -13.67
CA PRO A 362 -20.28 -2.57 -13.30
C PRO A 362 -20.90 -1.64 -12.25
N THR A 363 -22.18 -1.30 -12.42
CA THR A 363 -22.99 -0.52 -11.45
C THR A 363 -22.97 -1.07 -10.01
N ALA A 364 -22.56 -2.33 -9.83
CA ALA A 364 -22.30 -2.95 -8.55
C ALA A 364 -21.31 -2.18 -7.66
N CYS A 365 -20.47 -1.32 -8.25
CA CYS A 365 -19.48 -0.53 -7.50
C CYS A 365 -20.06 0.77 -6.91
N LEU A 366 -21.24 1.22 -7.30
CA LEU A 366 -21.81 2.48 -6.80
C LEU A 366 -22.22 2.38 -5.33
N ASP A 367 -22.82 1.26 -4.92
CA ASP A 367 -23.19 1.02 -3.52
C ASP A 367 -21.92 0.97 -2.62
N GLU A 368 -20.84 0.43 -3.15
CA GLU A 368 -19.57 0.35 -2.44
C GLU A 368 -18.90 1.73 -2.36
N LEU A 369 -19.04 2.55 -3.40
CA LEU A 369 -18.56 3.94 -3.39
C LEU A 369 -19.31 4.77 -2.34
N ASP A 370 -20.62 4.62 -2.23
CA ASP A 370 -21.43 5.30 -1.20
C ASP A 370 -21.04 4.84 0.20
N THR A 371 -20.74 3.57 0.39
CA THR A 371 -20.21 3.02 1.64
C THR A 371 -18.84 3.62 1.96
N TYR A 372 -17.95 3.70 0.98
CA TYR A 372 -16.64 4.34 1.13
C TYR A 372 -16.79 5.80 1.59
N ARG A 373 -17.60 6.60 0.89
CA ARG A 373 -17.80 8.02 1.17
C ARG A 373 -18.44 8.31 2.53
N SER A 374 -19.39 7.47 2.95
CA SER A 374 -20.19 7.72 4.15
C SER A 374 -19.61 7.12 5.43
N ILE A 375 -18.79 6.08 5.33
CA ILE A 375 -18.27 5.33 6.48
C ILE A 375 -16.74 5.38 6.53
N TYR A 376 -16.08 4.92 5.46
CA TYR A 376 -14.64 4.69 5.50
C TYR A 376 -13.83 5.96 5.32
N LEU A 377 -14.19 6.81 4.39
CA LEU A 377 -13.49 8.08 4.15
C LEU A 377 -13.50 9.00 5.39
N PRO A 378 -14.62 9.18 6.13
CA PRO A 378 -14.60 9.88 7.40
C PRO A 378 -13.66 9.25 8.43
N TYR A 379 -13.62 7.93 8.52
CA TYR A 379 -12.71 7.23 9.42
C TYR A 379 -11.24 7.46 9.04
N GLU A 380 -10.88 7.34 7.77
CA GLU A 380 -9.52 7.61 7.29
C GLU A 380 -9.04 9.00 7.72
N ILE A 381 -9.88 10.02 7.52
CA ILE A 381 -9.51 11.39 7.84
C ILE A 381 -9.45 11.63 9.36
N LEU A 382 -10.37 11.06 10.11
CA LEU A 382 -10.46 11.33 11.55
C LEU A 382 -9.55 10.44 12.40
N SER A 383 -9.22 9.22 11.93
CA SER A 383 -8.58 8.21 12.77
C SER A 383 -7.27 7.66 12.21
N TRP A 384 -7.16 7.46 10.88
CA TRP A 384 -5.96 6.86 10.28
C TRP A 384 -4.73 7.78 10.44
N GLY A 385 -3.57 7.20 10.83
CA GLY A 385 -2.35 7.99 11.08
C GLY A 385 -2.46 8.93 12.29
N GLY A 386 -3.34 8.63 13.23
CA GLY A 386 -3.60 9.38 14.46
C GLY A 386 -5.02 9.91 14.55
N GLN A 387 -5.68 9.63 15.68
CA GLN A 387 -7.04 10.14 15.95
C GLN A 387 -6.99 11.63 16.19
N VAL A 388 -7.79 12.41 15.46
CA VAL A 388 -7.77 13.88 15.51
C VAL A 388 -8.10 14.40 16.91
N ASP A 389 -9.03 13.78 17.62
CA ASP A 389 -9.40 14.16 19.00
C ASP A 389 -8.29 13.86 20.02
N ALA A 390 -7.48 12.81 19.78
CA ALA A 390 -6.31 12.52 20.58
C ALA A 390 -5.10 13.41 20.22
N MET A 391 -4.99 13.80 18.93
CA MET A 391 -3.95 14.74 18.47
C MET A 391 -4.19 16.17 18.97
N PHE A 392 -5.44 16.62 19.00
CA PHE A 392 -5.84 17.99 19.32
C PHE A 392 -6.92 18.04 20.43
N PRO A 393 -6.66 17.50 21.64
CA PRO A 393 -7.69 17.28 22.64
C PRO A 393 -8.33 18.57 23.18
N GLN A 394 -7.56 19.66 23.26
CA GLN A 394 -8.07 20.92 23.76
C GLN A 394 -8.89 21.64 22.68
N SER A 395 -8.36 21.70 21.45
CA SER A 395 -9.05 22.34 20.33
C SER A 395 -10.36 21.61 19.99
N CYS A 396 -10.37 20.27 19.96
CA CYS A 396 -11.58 19.48 19.73
C CYS A 396 -12.67 19.74 20.79
N ARG A 397 -12.29 19.77 22.08
CA ARG A 397 -13.22 20.10 23.18
C ARG A 397 -13.82 21.50 23.00
N ARG A 398 -13.00 22.47 22.64
CA ARG A 398 -13.47 23.86 22.45
C ARG A 398 -14.38 24.02 21.23
N LEU A 399 -14.11 23.28 20.16
CA LEU A 399 -14.99 23.23 18.99
C LEU A 399 -16.35 22.61 19.35
N GLU A 400 -16.37 21.52 20.10
CA GLU A 400 -17.60 20.88 20.57
C GLU A 400 -18.43 21.80 21.47
N GLU A 401 -17.82 22.51 22.44
CA GLU A 401 -18.47 23.52 23.30
C GLU A 401 -19.14 24.62 22.47
N ARG A 402 -18.70 24.87 21.24
CA ARG A 402 -19.26 25.86 20.31
C ARG A 402 -20.27 25.27 19.33
N GLY A 403 -20.56 23.98 19.43
CA GLY A 403 -21.45 23.30 18.51
C GLY A 403 -20.84 23.05 17.13
N VAL A 404 -19.50 23.03 17.00
CA VAL A 404 -18.77 22.65 15.77
C VAL A 404 -18.35 21.19 15.91
N PRO A 405 -19.11 20.24 15.33
CA PRO A 405 -18.78 18.83 15.43
C PRO A 405 -17.56 18.50 14.56
N LEU A 406 -16.71 17.57 15.03
CA LEU A 406 -15.50 17.15 14.33
C LEU A 406 -15.79 16.57 12.94
N SER A 407 -16.99 16.01 12.70
CA SER A 407 -17.43 15.54 11.38
C SER A 407 -17.39 16.62 10.28
N ARG A 408 -17.42 17.91 10.64
CA ARG A 408 -17.25 19.01 9.67
C ARG A 408 -15.84 19.11 9.10
N PHE A 409 -14.86 18.52 9.77
CA PHE A 409 -13.49 18.48 9.30
C PHE A 409 -13.34 17.66 8.00
N VAL A 410 -14.11 16.57 7.83
CA VAL A 410 -14.05 15.74 6.63
C VAL A 410 -14.43 16.49 5.34
N PRO A 411 -15.60 17.15 5.22
CA PRO A 411 -15.90 17.96 4.04
C PRO A 411 -14.97 19.16 3.87
N PHE A 412 -14.43 19.72 4.97
CA PHE A 412 -13.41 20.75 4.91
C PHE A 412 -12.11 20.23 4.27
N TRP A 413 -11.65 19.04 4.65
CA TRP A 413 -10.46 18.38 4.12
C TRP A 413 -10.49 18.30 2.60
N PHE A 414 -11.62 17.88 2.02
CA PHE A 414 -11.82 17.71 0.58
C PHE A 414 -12.42 18.95 -0.13
N ARG A 415 -12.50 20.09 0.51
CA ARG A 415 -13.16 21.27 -0.07
C ARG A 415 -12.45 21.80 -1.32
N ARG A 416 -11.13 21.72 -1.36
CA ARG A 416 -10.29 22.16 -2.47
C ARG A 416 -8.99 21.35 -2.54
N PRO A 417 -8.40 21.21 -3.74
CA PRO A 417 -7.07 20.64 -3.88
C PRO A 417 -6.01 21.53 -3.22
N ARG A 418 -4.91 20.93 -2.80
CA ARG A 418 -3.81 21.62 -2.14
C ARG A 418 -2.47 21.03 -2.54
N THR A 419 -1.49 21.90 -2.81
CA THR A 419 -0.13 21.50 -3.09
C THR A 419 0.56 21.07 -1.79
N LEU A 420 1.35 20.00 -1.85
CA LEU A 420 2.22 19.59 -0.76
C LEU A 420 3.46 20.48 -0.73
N SER A 421 3.95 20.80 0.44
CA SER A 421 5.17 21.58 0.65
C SER A 421 6.45 20.73 0.73
N GLY A 422 6.35 19.42 0.55
CA GLY A 422 7.47 18.46 0.65
C GLY A 422 7.01 17.05 0.33
N SER A 423 7.78 16.06 0.76
CA SER A 423 7.38 14.64 0.66
C SER A 423 6.05 14.40 1.34
N TYR A 424 5.25 13.50 0.76
CA TYR A 424 3.96 13.17 1.33
C TYR A 424 4.12 12.46 2.68
N ASP A 425 3.50 13.04 3.71
CA ASP A 425 3.33 12.40 5.02
C ASP A 425 1.93 12.72 5.55
N PHE A 426 1.11 11.69 5.69
CA PHE A 426 -0.30 11.85 6.02
C PHE A 426 -0.52 12.45 7.43
N PHE A 427 0.38 12.11 8.38
CA PHE A 427 0.30 12.67 9.74
C PHE A 427 0.55 14.18 9.75
N LEU A 428 1.62 14.62 9.05
CA LEU A 428 1.94 16.05 8.94
C LEU A 428 0.87 16.82 8.15
N VAL A 429 0.38 16.25 7.05
CA VAL A 429 -0.74 16.82 6.29
C VAL A 429 -1.97 16.98 7.18
N LYS A 430 -2.26 16.00 8.05
CA LYS A 430 -3.40 16.07 8.97
C LYS A 430 -3.26 17.19 9.98
N ILE A 431 -2.07 17.39 10.55
CA ILE A 431 -1.79 18.53 11.45
C ILE A 431 -2.10 19.85 10.74
N ASP A 432 -1.54 20.06 9.57
CA ASP A 432 -1.71 21.32 8.83
C ASP A 432 -3.17 21.58 8.46
N ARG A 433 -3.89 20.54 8.02
CA ARG A 433 -5.31 20.66 7.66
C ARG A 433 -6.21 20.95 8.84
N PHE A 434 -5.91 20.35 9.99
CA PHE A 434 -6.70 20.60 11.19
C PHE A 434 -6.49 22.03 11.74
N VAL A 435 -5.25 22.51 11.70
CA VAL A 435 -4.96 23.92 12.00
C VAL A 435 -5.77 24.86 11.09
N GLU A 436 -5.71 24.65 9.76
CA GLU A 436 -6.50 25.44 8.81
C GLU A 436 -8.01 25.41 9.11
N PHE A 437 -8.54 24.24 9.48
CA PHE A 437 -9.95 24.07 9.84
C PHE A 437 -10.32 24.87 11.08
N VAL A 438 -9.53 24.79 12.15
CA VAL A 438 -9.79 25.54 13.38
C VAL A 438 -9.69 27.04 13.16
N LEU A 439 -8.70 27.50 12.40
CA LEU A 439 -8.54 28.93 12.07
C LEU A 439 -9.73 29.48 11.28
N GLU A 440 -10.40 28.67 10.47
CA GLU A 440 -11.60 29.09 9.74
C GLU A 440 -12.86 29.03 10.62
N GLU A 441 -13.07 27.95 11.38
CA GLU A 441 -14.28 27.73 12.15
C GLU A 441 -14.31 28.51 13.49
N ALA A 442 -13.13 28.74 14.08
CA ALA A 442 -12.98 29.35 15.39
C ALA A 442 -11.64 30.11 15.52
N PRO A 443 -11.48 31.26 14.82
CA PRO A 443 -10.20 31.98 14.74
C PRO A 443 -9.58 32.37 16.09
N ASP A 444 -10.36 32.52 17.11
CA ASP A 444 -9.93 32.86 18.48
C ASP A 444 -9.25 31.66 19.20
N LEU A 445 -9.33 30.45 18.65
CA LEU A 445 -8.58 29.28 19.11
C LEU A 445 -7.20 29.15 18.45
N ALA A 446 -6.78 30.09 17.59
CA ALA A 446 -5.54 30.04 16.83
C ALA A 446 -4.33 29.68 17.70
N ALA A 447 -4.09 30.39 18.78
CA ALA A 447 -2.94 30.15 19.66
C ALA A 447 -2.95 28.74 20.30
N MET A 448 -4.13 28.20 20.57
CA MET A 448 -4.29 26.86 21.16
C MET A 448 -3.97 25.76 20.14
N VAL A 449 -4.57 25.84 18.97
CA VAL A 449 -4.36 24.81 17.93
C VAL A 449 -2.93 24.82 17.41
N GLU A 450 -2.31 26.00 17.27
CA GLU A 450 -0.90 26.11 16.88
C GLU A 450 0.04 25.51 17.94
N GLN A 451 -0.24 25.71 19.22
CA GLN A 451 0.53 25.08 20.29
C GLN A 451 0.46 23.55 20.21
N GLU A 452 -0.76 22.98 20.08
CA GLU A 452 -0.93 21.52 19.95
C GLU A 452 -0.22 21.00 18.68
N ALA A 453 -0.32 21.71 17.56
CA ALA A 453 0.35 21.37 16.32
C ALA A 453 1.89 21.37 16.46
N ASP A 454 2.45 22.37 17.13
CA ASP A 454 3.89 22.46 17.37
C ASP A 454 4.40 21.36 18.31
N GLU A 455 3.59 20.94 19.27
CA GLU A 455 3.91 19.78 20.13
C GLU A 455 3.94 18.48 19.31
N LEU A 456 2.99 18.27 18.42
CA LEU A 456 2.93 17.11 17.53
C LEU A 456 4.10 17.09 16.54
N ARG A 457 4.43 18.21 15.90
CA ARG A 457 5.57 18.30 14.98
C ARG A 457 6.88 18.00 15.69
N ARG A 458 7.11 18.55 16.88
CA ARG A 458 8.30 18.27 17.69
C ARG A 458 8.39 16.80 18.10
N ALA A 459 7.28 16.17 18.46
CA ALA A 459 7.25 14.76 18.77
C ALA A 459 7.58 13.90 17.54
N TYR A 460 7.07 14.27 16.37
CA TYR A 460 7.37 13.63 15.10
C TYR A 460 8.85 13.75 14.73
N ASP A 461 9.42 14.96 14.81
CA ASP A 461 10.83 15.20 14.52
C ASP A 461 11.72 14.39 15.44
N HIS A 462 11.40 14.37 16.73
CA HIS A 462 12.18 13.61 17.73
C HIS A 462 12.10 12.08 17.49
N ALA A 463 10.94 11.57 17.05
CA ALA A 463 10.80 10.15 16.71
C ALA A 463 11.61 9.75 15.47
N ASN A 464 11.88 10.70 14.56
CA ASN A 464 12.67 10.48 13.36
C ASN A 464 14.18 10.81 13.54
N GLU A 465 14.58 11.34 14.71
CA GLU A 465 16.01 11.54 15.00
C GLU A 465 16.72 10.19 15.16
N PRO A 466 17.94 10.06 14.59
CA PRO A 466 18.72 8.85 14.81
C PRO A 466 18.99 8.68 16.31
N PRO A 467 18.90 7.45 16.86
CA PRO A 467 19.17 7.20 18.28
C PRO A 467 20.54 7.77 18.63
N MET A 468 20.60 8.66 19.63
CA MET A 468 21.84 9.22 20.11
C MET A 468 22.82 8.08 20.42
N GLN A 469 23.95 8.02 19.71
CA GLN A 469 25.02 7.11 20.06
C GLN A 469 25.35 7.36 21.51
N ALA A 470 25.17 6.38 22.38
CA ALA A 470 25.64 6.46 23.77
C ALA A 470 27.11 6.84 23.71
N VAL A 471 27.44 8.03 24.16
CA VAL A 471 28.82 8.51 24.28
C VAL A 471 29.46 7.53 25.23
N GLY A 472 30.23 6.60 24.67
CA GLY A 472 30.94 5.61 25.43
C GLY A 472 31.83 6.34 26.44
N GLU A 473 31.56 6.15 27.71
CA GLU A 473 32.48 6.50 28.77
C GLU A 473 33.84 5.84 28.45
N ARG A 474 34.77 6.64 27.99
CA ARG A 474 36.17 6.24 27.94
C ARG A 474 36.64 6.20 29.38
N THR A 475 36.76 5.03 29.93
CA THR A 475 37.66 4.74 31.07
C THR A 475 38.89 3.96 30.60
#